data_bcf1181c9c4b4f7e568286c707a132ef
#
_entry.id   bcf1181c9c4b4f7e568286c707a132ef
#
_cell.length_a   1.000
_cell.length_b   1.000
_cell.length_c   1.000
_cell.angle_alpha   90.00
_cell.angle_beta   90.00
_cell.angle_gamma   90.00
#
_symmetry.space_group_name_H-M   'P 1'
#
loop_
_entity.id
_entity.type
_entity.pdbx_description
1 polymer ?
#
loop_
_entity_poly.entity_id
_entity_poly.type
_entity_poly.pdbx_seq_one_letter_code
_entity_poly.pdbx_strand_id
1 'polypeptide(L)'
;AVKGKGQKRFIRFRTLGTVYGEDEIKAVLEGKTEHKPYQKKPPKEQPFQLLVDIQGKMAEGKSVGYKKWATKFNLKEMSKTLLFLQEQKISSADELRERAAAATEHYHAMGDSIKAAETRLAEIAVLKTHIINYAKTRPAYDAYRKSGYSKKFLEAHREEITLHKAAKAAFDEAGMKKLPKVKELDAEYAELLIKKKAAYPDYRKARDEMQELMKAQKNVELFFAEDKSNLRPQHTR
;
A
#
# COMPACT_ATOMS: atom_id res chain seq x y z
N ALA A 1 15.64 3.71 34.96
CA ALA A 1 14.48 4.16 35.73
C ALA A 1 14.93 5.22 36.72
N VAL A 2 14.20 6.31 36.84
CA VAL A 2 14.54 7.43 37.73
C VAL A 2 13.39 7.68 38.68
N LYS A 3 13.71 8.09 39.91
CA LYS A 3 12.72 8.48 40.89
C LYS A 3 12.85 9.97 41.17
N GLY A 4 11.82 10.74 40.83
CA GLY A 4 11.78 12.17 41.15
C GLY A 4 11.57 12.40 42.65
N LYS A 5 11.92 13.61 43.10
CA LYS A 5 11.76 14.02 44.50
C LYS A 5 10.28 13.96 44.90
N GLY A 6 9.95 13.25 45.98
CA GLY A 6 8.55 13.08 46.43
C GLY A 6 7.74 11.97 45.75
N GLN A 7 8.27 11.26 44.80
CA GLN A 7 7.55 10.18 44.09
C GLN A 7 7.67 8.83 44.78
N LYS A 8 6.54 8.09 44.82
CA LYS A 8 6.49 6.75 45.46
C LYS A 8 7.01 5.64 44.53
N ARG A 9 7.04 5.83 43.18
CA ARG A 9 7.42 4.81 42.19
C ARG A 9 8.50 5.32 41.25
N PHE A 10 9.36 4.42 40.79
CA PHE A 10 10.33 4.70 39.74
C PHE A 10 9.64 4.88 38.37
N ILE A 11 10.10 5.86 37.62
CA ILE A 11 9.64 6.12 36.25
C ILE A 11 10.74 5.71 35.28
N ARG A 12 10.39 5.02 34.21
CA ARG A 12 11.35 4.62 33.20
C ARG A 12 11.70 5.84 32.33
N PHE A 13 12.97 6.03 32.04
CA PHE A 13 13.48 7.10 31.19
C PHE A 13 12.71 7.22 29.86
N ARG A 14 12.37 6.07 29.28
CA ARG A 14 11.60 5.98 28.05
C ARG A 14 10.18 6.57 28.15
N THR A 15 9.60 6.53 29.31
CA THR A 15 8.25 7.08 29.56
C THR A 15 8.32 8.57 29.86
N LEU A 16 9.39 9.03 30.50
CA LEU A 16 9.65 10.46 30.73
C LEU A 16 9.84 11.22 29.43
N GLY A 17 10.68 10.72 28.51
CA GLY A 17 10.95 11.36 27.22
C GLY A 17 9.74 11.51 26.30
N THR A 18 8.66 10.74 26.52
CA THR A 18 7.40 10.88 25.78
C THR A 18 6.46 11.96 26.36
N VAL A 19 6.68 12.38 27.59
CA VAL A 19 5.80 13.32 28.33
C VAL A 19 6.45 14.68 28.52
N TYR A 20 7.77 14.73 28.58
CA TYR A 20 8.56 15.94 28.84
C TYR A 20 9.66 16.13 27.80
N GLY A 21 9.98 17.39 27.45
CA GLY A 21 11.23 17.74 26.81
C GLY A 21 12.43 17.58 27.76
N GLU A 22 13.66 17.65 27.23
CA GLU A 22 14.87 17.46 28.05
C GLU A 22 14.98 18.44 29.21
N ASP A 23 14.62 19.69 29.01
CA ASP A 23 14.67 20.74 30.03
C ASP A 23 13.60 20.54 31.11
N GLU A 24 12.41 20.08 30.73
CA GLU A 24 11.33 19.70 31.64
C GLU A 24 11.72 18.49 32.50
N ILE A 25 12.44 17.53 31.91
CA ILE A 25 12.96 16.35 32.65
C ILE A 25 13.94 16.79 33.72
N LYS A 26 14.86 17.70 33.41
CA LYS A 26 15.81 18.27 34.40
C LYS A 26 15.09 18.99 35.52
N ALA A 27 14.11 19.84 35.20
CA ALA A 27 13.31 20.56 36.19
C ALA A 27 12.53 19.63 37.14
N VAL A 28 11.98 18.50 36.61
CA VAL A 28 11.31 17.48 37.44
C VAL A 28 12.29 16.74 38.34
N LEU A 29 13.47 16.39 37.82
CA LEU A 29 14.52 15.72 38.61
C LEU A 29 15.07 16.58 39.74
N GLU A 30 15.19 17.89 39.50
CA GLU A 30 15.62 18.89 40.47
C GLU A 30 14.51 19.27 41.48
N GLY A 31 13.29 18.75 41.29
CA GLY A 31 12.15 19.03 42.15
C GLY A 31 11.55 20.42 41.98
N LYS A 32 11.86 21.11 40.88
CA LYS A 32 11.36 22.45 40.56
C LYS A 32 9.93 22.43 40.03
N THR A 33 9.49 21.30 39.45
CA THR A 33 8.14 21.13 38.89
C THR A 33 7.54 19.79 39.33
N GLU A 34 6.21 19.72 39.46
CA GLU A 34 5.51 18.49 39.73
C GLU A 34 5.49 17.56 38.52
N HIS A 35 5.62 16.27 38.76
CA HIS A 35 5.50 15.25 37.72
C HIS A 35 4.05 15.17 37.22
N LYS A 36 3.84 15.49 35.93
CA LYS A 36 2.55 15.28 35.27
C LYS A 36 2.25 13.77 35.18
N PRO A 37 1.11 13.29 35.68
CA PRO A 37 0.76 11.87 35.56
C PRO A 37 0.68 11.49 34.08
N TYR A 38 1.25 10.32 33.71
CA TYR A 38 1.13 9.76 32.39
C TYR A 38 -0.35 9.53 32.07
N GLN A 39 -0.90 10.34 31.19
CA GLN A 39 -2.23 10.08 30.63
C GLN A 39 -2.07 8.97 29.59
N LYS A 40 -2.61 7.78 29.89
CA LYS A 40 -2.79 6.77 28.86
C LYS A 40 -3.56 7.40 27.71
N LYS A 41 -2.92 7.53 26.54
CA LYS A 41 -3.68 7.82 25.32
C LYS A 41 -4.80 6.79 25.26
N PRO A 42 -6.05 7.20 25.00
CA PRO A 42 -7.13 6.24 24.79
C PRO A 42 -6.62 5.20 23.80
N PRO A 43 -6.89 3.91 24.04
CA PRO A 43 -6.48 2.88 23.09
C PRO A 43 -7.06 3.29 21.75
N LYS A 44 -6.20 3.42 20.72
CA LYS A 44 -6.68 3.61 19.36
C LYS A 44 -7.68 2.49 19.12
N GLU A 45 -8.90 2.85 18.76
CA GLU A 45 -9.90 1.88 18.34
C GLU A 45 -9.27 1.04 17.25
N GLN A 46 -8.98 -0.21 17.61
CA GLN A 46 -8.43 -1.14 16.64
C GLN A 46 -9.59 -1.61 15.77
N PRO A 47 -9.44 -1.54 14.44
CA PRO A 47 -10.45 -2.10 13.55
C PRO A 47 -10.70 -3.57 13.91
N PHE A 48 -11.90 -4.06 13.62
CA PHE A 48 -12.24 -5.45 13.86
C PHE A 48 -11.32 -6.40 13.09
N GLN A 49 -11.10 -7.58 13.66
CA GLN A 49 -10.25 -8.62 13.09
C GLN A 49 -11.11 -9.74 12.52
N LEU A 50 -10.50 -10.63 11.73
CA LEU A 50 -11.15 -11.84 11.27
C LEU A 50 -11.48 -12.76 12.44
N LEU A 51 -12.65 -13.38 12.38
CA LEU A 51 -13.03 -14.43 13.34
C LEU A 51 -12.11 -15.63 13.19
N VAL A 52 -11.91 -16.33 14.30
CA VAL A 52 -11.17 -17.58 14.34
C VAL A 52 -12.12 -18.74 14.03
N ASP A 53 -11.77 -19.58 13.10
CA ASP A 53 -12.45 -20.87 12.89
C ASP A 53 -12.16 -21.80 14.08
N ILE A 54 -13.09 -21.82 15.04
CA ILE A 54 -12.93 -22.59 16.28
C ILE A 54 -12.97 -24.08 15.99
N GLN A 55 -13.84 -24.53 15.09
CA GLN A 55 -14.02 -25.96 14.78
C GLN A 55 -12.78 -26.52 14.08
N GLY A 56 -12.29 -25.86 13.05
CA GLY A 56 -11.06 -26.24 12.37
C GLY A 56 -9.87 -26.29 13.33
N LYS A 57 -9.73 -25.28 14.21
CA LYS A 57 -8.65 -25.26 15.20
C LYS A 57 -8.76 -26.33 16.29
N MET A 58 -9.96 -26.69 16.68
CA MET A 58 -10.16 -27.82 17.60
C MET A 58 -9.85 -29.17 16.94
N ALA A 59 -10.17 -29.34 15.67
CA ALA A 59 -9.78 -30.52 14.88
C ALA A 59 -8.25 -30.65 14.74
N GLU A 60 -7.52 -29.51 14.69
CA GLU A 60 -6.05 -29.46 14.73
C GLU A 60 -5.46 -29.80 16.12
N GLY A 61 -6.27 -30.15 17.12
CA GLY A 61 -5.81 -30.54 18.47
C GLY A 61 -5.57 -29.38 19.45
N LYS A 62 -6.16 -28.21 19.21
CA LYS A 62 -6.06 -27.08 20.16
C LYS A 62 -6.82 -27.38 21.46
N SER A 63 -6.34 -26.81 22.58
CA SER A 63 -6.86 -27.07 23.93
C SER A 63 -8.24 -26.43 24.18
N VAL A 64 -8.97 -26.95 25.17
CA VAL A 64 -10.23 -26.35 25.65
C VAL A 64 -10.05 -24.91 26.10
N GLY A 65 -8.88 -24.56 26.67
CA GLY A 65 -8.53 -23.18 27.03
C GLY A 65 -8.50 -22.27 25.79
N TYR A 66 -7.95 -22.75 24.68
CA TYR A 66 -7.97 -22.05 23.39
C TYR A 66 -9.40 -21.84 22.89
N LYS A 67 -10.27 -22.86 22.97
CA LYS A 67 -11.69 -22.73 22.59
C LYS A 67 -12.38 -21.61 23.36
N LYS A 68 -12.23 -21.55 24.69
CA LYS A 68 -12.82 -20.50 25.53
C LYS A 68 -12.31 -19.11 25.15
N TRP A 69 -11.02 -18.98 24.88
CA TRP A 69 -10.44 -17.72 24.43
C TRP A 69 -10.99 -17.31 23.07
N ALA A 70 -10.99 -18.22 22.08
CA ALA A 70 -11.45 -17.95 20.73
C ALA A 70 -12.93 -17.58 20.67
N THR A 71 -13.79 -18.22 21.48
CA THR A 71 -15.20 -17.86 21.61
C THR A 71 -15.38 -16.40 22.08
N LYS A 72 -14.64 -16.00 23.15
CA LYS A 72 -14.69 -14.62 23.64
C LYS A 72 -14.14 -13.62 22.62
N PHE A 73 -13.09 -14.00 21.92
CA PHE A 73 -12.50 -13.20 20.85
C PHE A 73 -13.50 -13.01 19.72
N ASN A 74 -14.09 -14.10 19.19
CA ASN A 74 -15.06 -14.03 18.10
C ASN A 74 -16.28 -13.21 18.46
N LEU A 75 -16.81 -13.35 19.67
CA LEU A 75 -17.94 -12.54 20.13
C LEU A 75 -17.62 -11.04 20.12
N LYS A 76 -16.43 -10.67 20.60
CA LYS A 76 -15.96 -9.28 20.59
C LYS A 76 -15.77 -8.74 19.18
N GLU A 77 -15.13 -9.50 18.30
CA GLU A 77 -14.86 -9.06 16.93
C GLU A 77 -16.14 -9.05 16.09
N MET A 78 -17.08 -9.97 16.35
CA MET A 78 -18.41 -9.94 15.70
C MET A 78 -19.21 -8.72 16.13
N SER A 79 -19.18 -8.35 17.42
CA SER A 79 -19.83 -7.12 17.91
C SER A 79 -19.29 -5.89 17.17
N LYS A 80 -17.97 -5.78 16.99
CA LYS A 80 -17.37 -4.67 16.22
C LYS A 80 -17.77 -4.72 14.74
N THR A 81 -17.84 -5.91 14.16
CA THR A 81 -18.29 -6.10 12.78
C THR A 81 -19.72 -5.60 12.61
N LEU A 82 -20.62 -5.93 13.55
CA LEU A 82 -22.01 -5.45 13.51
C LEU A 82 -22.10 -3.93 13.65
N LEU A 83 -21.30 -3.31 14.54
CA LEU A 83 -21.24 -1.85 14.65
C LEU A 83 -20.77 -1.21 13.34
N PHE A 84 -19.72 -1.75 12.72
CA PHE A 84 -19.27 -1.30 11.39
C PHE A 84 -20.38 -1.40 10.34
N LEU A 85 -21.10 -2.53 10.26
CA LEU A 85 -22.22 -2.70 9.33
C LEU A 85 -23.34 -1.68 9.58
N GLN A 86 -23.64 -1.40 10.85
CA GLN A 86 -24.63 -0.39 11.24
C GLN A 86 -24.18 1.02 10.83
N GLU A 87 -22.93 1.39 11.07
CA GLU A 87 -22.35 2.68 10.66
C GLU A 87 -22.37 2.85 9.14
N GLN A 88 -22.07 1.78 8.40
CA GLN A 88 -22.13 1.73 6.94
C GLN A 88 -23.57 1.61 6.40
N LYS A 89 -24.58 1.46 7.28
CA LYS A 89 -25.99 1.25 6.91
C LYS A 89 -26.22 0.03 6.02
N ILE A 90 -25.44 -1.03 6.25
CA ILE A 90 -25.58 -2.30 5.53
C ILE A 90 -26.56 -3.17 6.31
N SER A 91 -27.67 -3.55 5.67
CA SER A 91 -28.80 -4.23 6.32
C SER A 91 -28.88 -5.72 5.99
N SER A 92 -28.21 -6.19 4.95
CA SER A 92 -28.28 -7.59 4.51
C SER A 92 -26.92 -8.13 4.09
N ALA A 93 -26.79 -9.47 4.11
CA ALA A 93 -25.58 -10.15 3.64
C ALA A 93 -25.36 -9.98 2.13
N ASP A 94 -26.43 -9.86 1.35
CA ASP A 94 -26.35 -9.65 -0.09
C ASP A 94 -25.85 -8.23 -0.38
N GLU A 95 -26.37 -7.22 0.30
CA GLU A 95 -25.86 -5.83 0.21
C GLU A 95 -24.38 -5.74 0.60
N LEU A 96 -23.96 -6.44 1.66
CA LEU A 96 -22.55 -6.49 2.06
C LEU A 96 -21.68 -7.10 0.96
N ARG A 97 -22.15 -8.16 0.34
CA ARG A 97 -21.43 -8.85 -0.75
C ARG A 97 -21.29 -7.94 -1.97
N GLU A 98 -22.35 -7.27 -2.35
CA GLU A 98 -22.35 -6.31 -3.47
C GLU A 98 -21.39 -5.14 -3.21
N ARG A 99 -21.44 -4.55 -2.01
CA ARG A 99 -20.52 -3.45 -1.64
C ARG A 99 -19.06 -3.91 -1.57
N ALA A 100 -18.79 -5.09 -1.04
CA ALA A 100 -17.44 -5.65 -1.01
C ALA A 100 -16.90 -5.92 -2.42
N ALA A 101 -17.75 -6.41 -3.33
CA ALA A 101 -17.40 -6.59 -4.73
C ALA A 101 -17.13 -5.24 -5.43
N ALA A 102 -18.01 -4.27 -5.27
CA ALA A 102 -17.84 -2.93 -5.84
C ALA A 102 -16.58 -2.22 -5.31
N ALA A 103 -16.31 -2.30 -4.01
CA ALA A 103 -15.09 -1.74 -3.43
C ALA A 103 -13.82 -2.43 -3.97
N THR A 104 -13.89 -3.75 -4.20
CA THR A 104 -12.79 -4.53 -4.79
C THR A 104 -12.53 -4.09 -6.22
N GLU A 105 -13.57 -3.96 -7.03
CA GLU A 105 -13.47 -3.47 -8.40
C GLU A 105 -12.91 -2.05 -8.46
N HIS A 106 -13.41 -1.15 -7.60
CA HIS A 106 -12.91 0.22 -7.51
C HIS A 106 -11.41 0.26 -7.15
N TYR A 107 -10.98 -0.51 -6.15
CA TYR A 107 -9.57 -0.62 -5.78
C TYR A 107 -8.70 -1.11 -6.94
N HIS A 108 -9.14 -2.15 -7.68
CA HIS A 108 -8.41 -2.66 -8.84
C HIS A 108 -8.34 -1.63 -9.97
N ALA A 109 -9.44 -0.98 -10.30
CA ALA A 109 -9.48 0.06 -11.33
C ALA A 109 -8.51 1.21 -11.04
N MET A 110 -8.45 1.66 -9.77
CA MET A 110 -7.46 2.66 -9.36
C MET A 110 -6.03 2.15 -9.45
N GLY A 111 -5.78 0.90 -9.06
CA GLY A 111 -4.46 0.26 -9.19
C GLY A 111 -4.00 0.17 -10.64
N ASP A 112 -4.89 -0.22 -11.54
CA ASP A 112 -4.60 -0.32 -12.97
C ASP A 112 -4.32 1.05 -13.60
N SER A 113 -5.06 2.08 -13.18
CA SER A 113 -4.81 3.47 -13.60
C SER A 113 -3.42 3.96 -13.17
N ILE A 114 -3.02 3.69 -11.93
CA ILE A 114 -1.68 4.04 -11.42
C ILE A 114 -0.61 3.26 -12.20
N LYS A 115 -0.80 1.97 -12.42
CA LYS A 115 0.12 1.11 -13.17
C LYS A 115 0.26 1.56 -14.63
N ALA A 116 -0.83 1.93 -15.28
CA ALA A 116 -0.79 2.49 -16.62
C ALA A 116 0.02 3.79 -16.68
N ALA A 117 -0.16 4.68 -15.69
CA ALA A 117 0.65 5.90 -15.59
C ALA A 117 2.14 5.59 -15.36
N GLU A 118 2.47 4.59 -14.54
CA GLU A 118 3.86 4.15 -14.31
C GLU A 118 4.50 3.60 -15.58
N THR A 119 3.78 2.75 -16.30
CA THR A 119 4.23 2.22 -17.59
C THR A 119 4.52 3.34 -18.57
N ARG A 120 3.59 4.30 -18.69
CA ARG A 120 3.76 5.44 -19.58
C ARG A 120 4.93 6.34 -19.20
N LEU A 121 5.14 6.57 -17.91
CA LEU A 121 6.32 7.32 -17.41
C LEU A 121 7.63 6.62 -17.80
N ALA A 122 7.70 5.30 -17.70
CA ALA A 122 8.86 4.52 -18.12
C ALA A 122 9.09 4.60 -19.64
N GLU A 123 8.03 4.46 -20.44
CA GLU A 123 8.09 4.62 -21.90
C GLU A 123 8.63 5.99 -22.31
N ILE A 124 8.11 7.07 -21.70
CA ILE A 124 8.57 8.44 -21.95
C ILE A 124 10.06 8.58 -21.64
N ALA A 125 10.54 8.03 -20.51
CA ALA A 125 11.94 8.09 -20.13
C ALA A 125 12.85 7.40 -21.15
N VAL A 126 12.47 6.20 -21.61
CA VAL A 126 13.19 5.45 -22.64
C VAL A 126 13.17 6.19 -23.97
N LEU A 127 12.00 6.67 -24.39
CA LEU A 127 11.83 7.40 -25.65
C LEU A 127 12.68 8.68 -25.68
N LYS A 128 12.69 9.45 -24.59
CA LYS A 128 13.56 10.63 -24.46
C LYS A 128 15.03 10.27 -24.64
N THR A 129 15.47 9.15 -24.03
CA THR A 129 16.84 8.68 -24.17
C THR A 129 17.17 8.38 -25.63
N HIS A 130 16.27 7.70 -26.35
CA HIS A 130 16.47 7.41 -27.76
C HIS A 130 16.49 8.67 -28.63
N ILE A 131 15.59 9.65 -28.38
CA ILE A 131 15.56 10.92 -29.11
C ILE A 131 16.87 11.70 -28.91
N ILE A 132 17.37 11.77 -27.65
CA ILE A 132 18.62 12.47 -27.35
C ILE A 132 19.80 11.77 -28.02
N ASN A 133 19.88 10.44 -27.92
CA ASN A 133 20.93 9.65 -28.56
C ASN A 133 20.91 9.81 -30.08
N TYR A 134 19.73 9.72 -30.69
CA TYR A 134 19.57 9.93 -32.14
C TYR A 134 20.06 11.30 -32.59
N ALA A 135 19.68 12.36 -31.86
CA ALA A 135 20.11 13.73 -32.17
C ALA A 135 21.62 13.90 -32.03
N LYS A 136 22.22 13.38 -30.94
CA LYS A 136 23.67 13.46 -30.69
C LYS A 136 24.51 12.68 -31.71
N THR A 137 24.04 11.52 -32.11
CA THR A 137 24.80 10.59 -32.98
C THR A 137 24.53 10.80 -34.47
N ARG A 138 23.55 11.64 -34.84
CA ARG A 138 23.19 11.95 -36.21
C ARG A 138 24.37 12.44 -37.05
N PRO A 139 25.22 13.39 -36.59
CA PRO A 139 26.36 13.85 -37.38
C PRO A 139 27.34 12.71 -37.74
N ALA A 140 27.65 11.85 -36.76
CA ALA A 140 28.53 10.68 -36.98
C ALA A 140 27.94 9.67 -37.95
N TYR A 141 26.61 9.42 -37.83
CA TYR A 141 25.92 8.53 -38.76
C TYR A 141 25.81 9.09 -40.18
N ASP A 142 25.58 10.38 -40.33
CA ASP A 142 25.57 11.06 -41.65
C ASP A 142 26.96 11.02 -42.29
N ALA A 143 28.05 11.19 -41.52
CA ALA A 143 29.42 11.03 -42.01
C ALA A 143 29.71 9.58 -42.41
N TYR A 144 29.24 8.60 -41.64
CA TYR A 144 29.36 7.18 -41.97
C TYR A 144 28.66 6.84 -43.30
N ARG A 145 27.45 7.37 -43.51
CA ARG A 145 26.73 7.21 -44.80
C ARG A 145 27.47 7.86 -45.97
N LYS A 146 28.03 9.07 -45.77
CA LYS A 146 28.80 9.79 -46.79
C LYS A 146 30.12 9.06 -47.12
N SER A 147 30.73 8.32 -46.17
CA SER A 147 31.92 7.51 -46.42
C SER A 147 31.66 6.20 -47.16
N GLY A 148 30.42 5.99 -47.66
CA GLY A 148 30.02 4.75 -48.32
C GLY A 148 30.00 3.55 -47.39
N TYR A 149 29.66 3.76 -46.12
CA TYR A 149 29.61 2.70 -45.09
C TYR A 149 30.97 2.04 -44.81
N SER A 150 32.05 2.82 -44.85
CA SER A 150 33.43 2.34 -44.68
C SER A 150 33.60 1.58 -43.33
N LYS A 151 34.19 0.37 -43.42
CA LYS A 151 34.51 -0.43 -42.21
C LYS A 151 35.44 0.30 -41.24
N LYS A 152 36.45 1.02 -41.77
CA LYS A 152 37.38 1.79 -40.96
C LYS A 152 36.69 2.91 -40.18
N PHE A 153 35.71 3.58 -40.81
CA PHE A 153 34.91 4.60 -40.15
C PHE A 153 33.98 3.99 -39.11
N LEU A 154 33.38 2.84 -39.41
CA LEU A 154 32.56 2.11 -38.46
C LEU A 154 33.33 1.71 -37.21
N GLU A 155 34.56 1.23 -37.34
CA GLU A 155 35.38 0.85 -36.20
C GLU A 155 35.76 2.04 -35.33
N ALA A 156 36.07 3.19 -35.94
CA ALA A 156 36.42 4.42 -35.25
C ALA A 156 35.25 5.05 -34.48
N HIS A 157 33.99 4.89 -34.96
CA HIS A 157 32.78 5.48 -34.44
C HIS A 157 31.71 4.44 -34.07
N ARG A 158 32.17 3.25 -33.65
CA ARG A 158 31.29 2.09 -33.44
C ARG A 158 30.17 2.35 -32.45
N GLU A 159 30.51 3.00 -31.35
CA GLU A 159 29.52 3.31 -30.29
C GLU A 159 28.42 4.25 -30.77
N GLU A 160 28.82 5.37 -31.40
CA GLU A 160 27.86 6.37 -31.91
C GLU A 160 26.95 5.78 -32.99
N ILE A 161 27.52 4.99 -33.91
CA ILE A 161 26.72 4.37 -34.99
C ILE A 161 25.80 3.31 -34.45
N THR A 162 26.21 2.54 -33.41
CA THR A 162 25.38 1.53 -32.78
C THR A 162 24.22 2.19 -32.03
N LEU A 163 24.48 3.25 -31.25
CA LEU A 163 23.46 4.02 -30.54
C LEU A 163 22.44 4.66 -31.53
N HIS A 164 22.93 5.18 -32.66
CA HIS A 164 22.05 5.75 -33.69
C HIS A 164 21.12 4.70 -34.28
N LYS A 165 21.66 3.53 -34.64
CA LYS A 165 20.87 2.42 -35.19
C LYS A 165 19.85 1.88 -34.19
N ALA A 166 20.26 1.74 -32.92
CA ALA A 166 19.38 1.30 -31.85
C ALA A 166 18.21 2.29 -31.62
N ALA A 167 18.51 3.58 -31.57
CA ALA A 167 17.47 4.61 -31.48
C ALA A 167 16.51 4.58 -32.66
N LYS A 168 17.04 4.45 -33.90
CA LYS A 168 16.19 4.35 -35.08
C LYS A 168 15.31 3.08 -35.06
N ALA A 169 15.87 1.93 -34.69
CA ALA A 169 15.11 0.69 -34.58
C ALA A 169 13.96 0.82 -33.57
N ALA A 170 14.21 1.44 -32.41
CA ALA A 170 13.17 1.70 -31.42
C ALA A 170 12.03 2.59 -31.94
N PHE A 171 12.34 3.58 -32.80
CA PHE A 171 11.31 4.41 -33.43
C PHE A 171 10.51 3.66 -34.49
N ASP A 172 11.19 2.84 -35.28
CA ASP A 172 10.57 2.01 -36.33
C ASP A 172 9.62 0.95 -35.67
N GLU A 173 10.07 0.32 -34.57
CA GLU A 173 9.28 -0.64 -33.79
C GLU A 173 8.05 0.03 -33.14
N ALA A 174 8.21 1.25 -32.64
CA ALA A 174 7.10 2.05 -32.10
C ALA A 174 6.16 2.64 -33.19
N GLY A 175 6.43 2.39 -34.47
CA GLY A 175 5.64 2.89 -35.60
C GLY A 175 5.63 4.42 -35.73
N MET A 176 6.64 5.11 -35.24
CA MET A 176 6.69 6.57 -35.12
C MET A 176 7.10 7.19 -36.45
N LYS A 177 6.13 7.76 -37.20
CA LYS A 177 6.40 8.54 -38.43
C LYS A 177 7.04 9.91 -38.13
N LYS A 178 6.76 10.49 -36.96
CA LYS A 178 7.28 11.80 -36.52
C LYS A 178 7.69 11.70 -35.04
N LEU A 179 8.90 12.13 -34.74
CA LEU A 179 9.39 12.14 -33.35
C LEU A 179 8.75 13.31 -32.58
N PRO A 180 8.24 13.06 -31.38
CA PRO A 180 7.74 14.10 -30.50
C PRO A 180 8.91 14.98 -30.01
N LYS A 181 8.60 16.20 -29.65
CA LYS A 181 9.61 17.08 -29.05
C LYS A 181 9.86 16.66 -27.60
N VAL A 182 11.12 16.73 -27.18
CA VAL A 182 11.50 16.40 -25.80
C VAL A 182 10.72 17.26 -24.79
N LYS A 183 10.46 18.53 -25.10
CA LYS A 183 9.66 19.43 -24.24
C LYS A 183 8.21 18.94 -24.06
N GLU A 184 7.61 18.36 -25.10
CA GLU A 184 6.24 17.83 -25.03
C GLU A 184 6.21 16.57 -24.13
N LEU A 185 7.23 15.72 -24.26
CA LEU A 185 7.41 14.55 -23.40
C LEU A 185 7.70 14.93 -21.94
N ASP A 186 8.45 16.00 -21.71
CA ASP A 186 8.71 16.51 -20.35
C ASP A 186 7.41 17.03 -19.69
N ALA A 187 6.57 17.73 -20.46
CA ALA A 187 5.27 18.21 -19.98
C ALA A 187 4.33 17.03 -19.66
N GLU A 188 4.22 16.06 -20.57
CA GLU A 188 3.43 14.83 -20.33
C GLU A 188 3.93 14.06 -19.10
N TYR A 189 5.24 13.91 -18.96
CA TYR A 189 5.86 13.25 -17.81
C TYR A 189 5.52 13.96 -16.48
N ALA A 190 5.64 15.28 -16.45
CA ALA A 190 5.34 16.07 -15.26
C ALA A 190 3.85 15.97 -14.89
N GLU A 191 2.94 16.03 -15.88
CA GLU A 191 1.50 15.90 -15.66
C GLU A 191 1.13 14.51 -15.12
N LEU A 192 1.66 13.44 -15.72
CA LEU A 192 1.43 12.07 -15.27
C LEU A 192 1.97 11.84 -13.86
N LEU A 193 3.12 12.43 -13.52
CA LEU A 193 3.70 12.32 -12.19
C LEU A 193 2.83 13.00 -11.13
N ILE A 194 2.26 14.16 -11.45
CA ILE A 194 1.33 14.88 -10.57
C ILE A 194 0.05 14.06 -10.39
N LYS A 195 -0.56 13.57 -11.48
CA LYS A 195 -1.76 12.73 -11.46
C LYS A 195 -1.55 11.47 -10.63
N LYS A 196 -0.42 10.78 -10.85
CA LYS A 196 -0.04 9.59 -10.06
C LYS A 196 0.05 9.91 -8.57
N LYS A 197 0.76 10.98 -8.19
CA LYS A 197 0.90 11.38 -6.77
C LYS A 197 -0.44 11.74 -6.14
N ALA A 198 -1.32 12.41 -6.87
CA ALA A 198 -2.65 12.78 -6.40
C ALA A 198 -3.57 11.56 -6.23
N ALA A 199 -3.42 10.51 -7.04
CA ALA A 199 -4.22 9.30 -6.95
C ALA A 199 -3.87 8.39 -5.74
N TYR A 200 -2.66 8.46 -5.20
CA TYR A 200 -2.21 7.57 -4.11
C TYR A 200 -3.02 7.66 -2.81
N PRO A 201 -3.41 8.85 -2.30
CA PRO A 201 -4.25 8.94 -1.11
C PRO A 201 -5.60 8.23 -1.28
N ASP A 202 -6.24 8.39 -2.43
CA ASP A 202 -7.53 7.79 -2.71
C ASP A 202 -7.42 6.28 -2.96
N TYR A 203 -6.36 5.84 -3.62
CA TYR A 203 -6.01 4.42 -3.73
C TYR A 203 -5.84 3.73 -2.37
N ARG A 204 -5.19 4.42 -1.40
CA ARG A 204 -5.07 3.89 -0.03
C ARG A 204 -6.42 3.79 0.67
N LYS A 205 -7.28 4.81 0.52
CA LYS A 205 -8.65 4.78 1.08
C LYS A 205 -9.47 3.65 0.48
N ALA A 206 -9.45 3.50 -0.86
CA ALA A 206 -10.14 2.42 -1.55
C ALA A 206 -9.64 1.02 -1.10
N ARG A 207 -8.32 0.87 -0.89
CA ARG A 207 -7.75 -0.36 -0.33
C ARG A 207 -8.27 -0.65 1.08
N ASP A 208 -8.26 0.34 1.94
CA ASP A 208 -8.65 0.18 3.35
C ASP A 208 -10.15 -0.13 3.44
N GLU A 209 -10.99 0.55 2.66
CA GLU A 209 -12.43 0.28 2.52
C GLU A 209 -12.71 -1.15 2.01
N MET A 210 -12.06 -1.54 0.92
CA MET A 210 -12.16 -2.90 0.38
C MET A 210 -11.78 -3.94 1.44
N GLN A 211 -10.68 -3.74 2.18
CA GLN A 211 -10.23 -4.67 3.20
C GLN A 211 -11.21 -4.77 4.38
N GLU A 212 -11.82 -3.68 4.80
CA GLU A 212 -12.81 -3.68 5.87
C GLU A 212 -14.10 -4.39 5.46
N LEU A 213 -14.63 -4.11 4.28
CA LEU A 213 -15.81 -4.78 3.75
C LEU A 213 -15.59 -6.28 3.54
N MET A 214 -14.45 -6.68 2.98
CA MET A 214 -14.11 -8.10 2.82
C MET A 214 -13.96 -8.83 4.16
N LYS A 215 -13.35 -8.19 5.16
CA LYS A 215 -13.27 -8.77 6.52
C LYS A 215 -14.67 -8.92 7.14
N ALA A 216 -15.51 -7.88 6.99
CA ALA A 216 -16.88 -7.93 7.49
C ALA A 216 -17.67 -9.07 6.83
N GLN A 217 -17.59 -9.21 5.51
CA GLN A 217 -18.21 -10.30 4.76
C GLN A 217 -17.76 -11.66 5.29
N LYS A 218 -16.46 -11.87 5.42
CA LYS A 218 -15.90 -13.13 5.91
C LYS A 218 -16.31 -13.44 7.35
N ASN A 219 -16.39 -12.42 8.21
CA ASN A 219 -16.85 -12.59 9.59
C ASN A 219 -18.33 -12.99 9.63
N VAL A 220 -19.18 -12.39 8.83
CA VAL A 220 -20.59 -12.73 8.71
C VAL A 220 -20.75 -14.16 8.19
N GLU A 221 -20.03 -14.54 7.15
CA GLU A 221 -20.05 -15.89 6.59
C GLU A 221 -19.63 -16.95 7.61
N LEU A 222 -18.54 -16.72 8.35
CA LEU A 222 -18.06 -17.64 9.39
C LEU A 222 -19.05 -17.77 10.55
N PHE A 223 -19.62 -16.65 10.98
CA PHE A 223 -20.60 -16.63 12.06
C PHE A 223 -21.81 -17.49 11.73
N PHE A 224 -22.39 -17.34 10.55
CA PHE A 224 -23.53 -18.16 10.11
C PHE A 224 -23.15 -19.60 9.78
N ALA A 225 -21.93 -19.88 9.38
CA ALA A 225 -21.47 -21.26 9.17
C ALA A 225 -21.34 -22.02 10.50
N GLU A 226 -20.84 -21.39 11.56
CA GLU A 226 -20.77 -21.96 12.91
C GLU A 226 -22.17 -22.20 13.50
N ASP A 227 -23.10 -21.30 13.28
CA ASP A 227 -24.47 -21.42 13.77
C ASP A 227 -25.20 -22.61 13.12
N LYS A 228 -25.09 -22.79 11.81
CA LYS A 228 -25.64 -23.95 11.08
C LYS A 228 -25.07 -25.29 11.57
N SER A 229 -23.82 -25.33 11.98
CA SER A 229 -23.19 -26.55 12.48
C SER A 229 -23.62 -26.90 13.89
N ASN A 230 -23.93 -25.91 14.72
CA ASN A 230 -24.44 -26.10 16.09
C ASN A 230 -25.94 -26.49 16.11
N LEU A 231 -26.70 -26.17 15.07
CA LEU A 231 -28.12 -26.52 14.93
C LEU A 231 -28.39 -27.92 14.35
N ARG A 232 -27.37 -28.67 13.90
CA ARG A 232 -27.53 -30.05 13.52
C ARG A 232 -27.64 -30.90 14.80
N PRO A 233 -28.80 -31.54 15.06
CA PRO A 233 -28.92 -32.45 16.20
C PRO A 233 -27.90 -33.58 16.05
N GLN A 234 -27.08 -33.77 17.10
CA GLN A 234 -26.27 -35.00 17.21
C GLN A 234 -27.27 -36.16 17.36
N HIS A 235 -27.55 -36.82 16.29
CA HIS A 235 -28.17 -38.15 16.39
C HIS A 235 -27.17 -39.05 17.10
N THR A 236 -27.29 -39.10 18.42
CA THR A 236 -26.72 -40.18 19.24
C THR A 236 -27.42 -41.50 18.86
N ARG A 237 -26.64 -42.39 18.27
CA ARG A 237 -26.95 -43.83 18.29
C ARG A 237 -26.54 -44.42 19.62
#